data_aa45d6fac05cadf25da71734b4733201
#
_entry.id   aa45d6fac05cadf25da71734b4733201
#
_cell.length_a   1.000
_cell.length_b   1.000
_cell.length_c   1.000
_cell.angle_alpha   90.00
_cell.angle_beta   90.00
_cell.angle_gamma   90.00
#
_symmetry.space_group_name_H-M   'P 1'
#
loop_
_entity.id
_entity.type
_entity.pdbx_description
1 polymer ?
#
loop_
_entity_poly.entity_id
_entity_poly.type
_entity_poly.pdbx_seq_one_letter_code
_entity_poly.pdbx_strand_id
1 'polypeptide(L)'
;MSNARRRRLLPTLSALLLSTLGASPSFAAASIEAGAALYAKYCQLCHGAQLEGYAADNATSLSSPTFRASASTAFLQAAIERGRAGTSMAGYGKAVGGPLEPAEVDALIAFIRGGANAPAALPPKASKGNVATGARVYATYCQTCHGTLEQRGDAVHLANPMFLATASDAYIRVAIAAGRPGTTMEAWQKKLAAAEIEDVIAYMRSLARPVPLAPVIAASPVASGPAAIVMNPKGHAPDFTLRLGRYASVADVAKAYDEKRRFVLIDARPTSDYLRMHIPGAISVPYFDMHDLDKVPNDGTWVVTYCVCPHEESGHVLEELRTRGYANTAVLDEGFFVWKERGHPVEAAAGQLPIAAPPTKPTPSVPAPLPSPRP
;
A
#
# COMPACT_ATOMS: atom_id res chain seq x y z
N MET A 1 -20.70 -98.71 14.36
CA MET A 1 -20.25 -97.88 15.48
C MET A 1 -19.21 -96.89 14.91
N SER A 2 -19.62 -95.68 14.54
CA SER A 2 -18.66 -94.66 14.13
C SER A 2 -19.30 -93.30 14.41
N ASN A 3 -18.68 -92.56 15.32
CA ASN A 3 -19.08 -91.24 15.78
C ASN A 3 -18.57 -90.19 14.80
N ALA A 4 -19.46 -89.53 14.06
CA ALA A 4 -19.13 -88.32 13.25
C ALA A 4 -19.35 -87.11 14.09
N ARG A 5 -18.22 -86.40 14.46
CA ARG A 5 -18.22 -85.07 15.09
C ARG A 5 -18.50 -84.05 14.04
N ARG A 6 -19.60 -83.33 14.14
CA ARG A 6 -19.91 -82.14 13.36
C ARG A 6 -19.09 -80.93 13.94
N ARG A 7 -18.19 -80.44 13.17
CA ARG A 7 -17.50 -79.13 13.44
C ARG A 7 -18.41 -77.99 12.97
N ARG A 8 -18.82 -77.15 13.90
CA ARG A 8 -19.50 -75.90 13.59
C ARG A 8 -18.46 -74.87 13.16
N LEU A 9 -18.53 -74.35 11.94
CA LEU A 9 -17.81 -73.19 11.44
C LEU A 9 -18.54 -71.93 11.93
N LEU A 10 -17.82 -71.08 12.70
CA LEU A 10 -18.22 -69.69 13.04
C LEU A 10 -17.82 -68.79 11.88
N PRO A 11 -18.68 -67.90 11.43
CA PRO A 11 -18.26 -66.88 10.45
C PRO A 11 -17.47 -65.78 11.15
N THR A 12 -16.24 -65.55 10.72
CA THR A 12 -15.44 -64.42 11.10
C THR A 12 -15.96 -63.18 10.39
N LEU A 13 -16.58 -62.24 11.13
CA LEU A 13 -16.88 -60.90 10.65
C LEU A 13 -15.55 -60.16 10.52
N SER A 14 -15.06 -59.96 9.29
CA SER A 14 -14.00 -58.98 8.99
C SER A 14 -14.61 -57.58 8.99
N ALA A 15 -14.37 -56.82 10.06
CA ALA A 15 -14.65 -55.40 10.09
C ALA A 15 -13.68 -54.68 9.17
N LEU A 16 -14.17 -54.20 8.01
CA LEU A 16 -13.44 -53.25 7.17
C LEU A 16 -13.41 -51.88 7.89
N LEU A 17 -12.30 -51.56 8.55
CA LEU A 17 -12.00 -50.18 8.95
C LEU A 17 -11.76 -49.35 7.69
N LEU A 18 -12.78 -48.59 7.26
CA LEU A 18 -12.55 -47.47 6.32
C LEU A 18 -11.75 -46.40 7.03
N SER A 19 -10.43 -46.40 6.84
CA SER A 19 -9.57 -45.28 7.19
C SER A 19 -9.90 -44.16 6.23
N THR A 20 -10.67 -43.16 6.67
CA THR A 20 -10.76 -41.86 5.99
C THR A 20 -9.40 -41.19 6.09
N LEU A 21 -8.57 -41.37 5.09
CA LEU A 21 -7.39 -40.49 4.90
C LEU A 21 -7.94 -39.08 4.64
N GLY A 22 -8.01 -38.26 5.68
CA GLY A 22 -8.14 -36.84 5.56
C GLY A 22 -6.91 -36.34 4.77
N ALA A 23 -7.11 -35.93 3.53
CA ALA A 23 -6.06 -35.30 2.76
C ALA A 23 -5.61 -34.04 3.50
N SER A 24 -4.41 -34.07 4.08
CA SER A 24 -3.78 -32.85 4.60
C SER A 24 -3.66 -31.85 3.44
N PRO A 25 -4.01 -30.55 3.65
CA PRO A 25 -3.84 -29.55 2.60
C PRO A 25 -2.39 -29.56 2.13
N SER A 26 -2.18 -29.46 0.82
CA SER A 26 -0.82 -29.34 0.29
C SER A 26 -0.16 -28.10 0.85
N PHE A 27 1.15 -28.10 1.03
CA PHE A 27 1.92 -26.93 1.53
C PHE A 27 1.58 -25.65 0.75
N ALA A 28 1.34 -25.76 -0.56
CA ALA A 28 0.91 -24.67 -1.42
C ALA A 28 -0.49 -24.13 -1.06
N ALA A 29 -1.46 -25.02 -0.73
CA ALA A 29 -2.80 -24.60 -0.34
C ALA A 29 -2.78 -23.86 1.01
N ALA A 30 -2.03 -24.35 1.99
CA ALA A 30 -1.84 -23.69 3.28
C ALA A 30 -1.18 -22.30 3.14
N SER A 31 -0.22 -22.14 2.22
CA SER A 31 0.42 -20.86 1.91
C SER A 31 -0.55 -19.85 1.29
N ILE A 32 -1.45 -20.29 0.39
CA ILE A 32 -2.47 -19.42 -0.23
C ILE A 32 -3.50 -18.96 0.80
N GLU A 33 -3.96 -19.86 1.67
CA GLU A 33 -4.92 -19.53 2.74
C GLU A 33 -4.33 -18.52 3.74
N ALA A 34 -3.07 -18.74 4.17
CA ALA A 34 -2.35 -17.79 5.01
C ALA A 34 -2.21 -16.42 4.29
N GLY A 35 -1.87 -16.42 3.01
CA GLY A 35 -1.78 -15.20 2.20
C GLY A 35 -3.11 -14.47 2.07
N ALA A 36 -4.23 -15.20 1.97
CA ALA A 36 -5.58 -14.61 1.94
C ALA A 36 -5.92 -13.89 3.26
N ALA A 37 -5.60 -14.50 4.40
CA ALA A 37 -5.81 -13.88 5.71
C ALA A 37 -4.95 -12.61 5.90
N LEU A 38 -3.68 -12.66 5.49
CA LEU A 38 -2.80 -11.50 5.52
C LEU A 38 -3.28 -10.39 4.57
N TYR A 39 -3.76 -10.76 3.37
CA TYR A 39 -4.33 -9.81 2.42
C TYR A 39 -5.57 -9.11 2.98
N ALA A 40 -6.48 -9.85 3.58
CA ALA A 40 -7.68 -9.30 4.21
C ALA A 40 -7.33 -8.32 5.34
N LYS A 41 -6.28 -8.61 6.10
CA LYS A 41 -5.85 -7.76 7.21
C LYS A 41 -5.13 -6.49 6.76
N TYR A 42 -4.24 -6.57 5.77
CA TYR A 42 -3.29 -5.51 5.47
C TYR A 42 -3.50 -4.82 4.11
N CYS A 43 -4.21 -5.42 3.18
CA CYS A 43 -4.18 -4.99 1.78
C CYS A 43 -5.55 -4.63 1.20
N GLN A 44 -6.61 -5.36 1.61
CA GLN A 44 -7.92 -5.23 0.97
C GLN A 44 -8.56 -3.85 1.13
N LEU A 45 -8.22 -3.10 2.18
CA LEU A 45 -8.74 -1.75 2.41
C LEU A 45 -8.47 -0.84 1.20
N CYS A 46 -7.31 -0.96 0.57
CA CYS A 46 -6.93 -0.18 -0.60
C CYS A 46 -7.06 -0.95 -1.92
N HIS A 47 -6.69 -2.24 -1.93
CA HIS A 47 -6.66 -3.06 -3.15
C HIS A 47 -7.97 -3.79 -3.45
N GLY A 48 -9.01 -3.62 -2.59
CA GLY A 48 -10.33 -4.24 -2.74
C GLY A 48 -10.35 -5.70 -2.28
N ALA A 49 -11.54 -6.18 -1.90
CA ALA A 49 -11.72 -7.53 -1.34
C ALA A 49 -11.42 -8.65 -2.35
N GLN A 50 -11.54 -8.36 -3.65
CA GLN A 50 -11.30 -9.30 -4.76
C GLN A 50 -10.05 -8.94 -5.58
N LEU A 51 -9.12 -8.18 -5.01
CA LEU A 51 -7.91 -7.70 -5.69
C LEU A 51 -8.19 -6.76 -6.87
N GLU A 52 -9.39 -6.20 -6.96
CA GLU A 52 -9.87 -5.36 -8.06
C GLU A 52 -9.13 -4.03 -8.15
N GLY A 53 -8.57 -3.55 -7.04
CA GLY A 53 -7.93 -2.25 -6.92
C GLY A 53 -8.91 -1.10 -6.79
N TYR A 54 -8.36 0.11 -6.69
CA TYR A 54 -9.12 1.37 -6.67
C TYR A 54 -10.18 1.49 -5.54
N ALA A 55 -10.09 0.67 -4.52
CA ALA A 55 -10.92 0.83 -3.32
C ALA A 55 -10.50 2.09 -2.55
N ALA A 56 -9.20 2.35 -2.48
CA ALA A 56 -8.66 3.60 -1.93
C ALA A 56 -7.37 4.04 -2.65
N ASP A 57 -7.13 5.33 -2.70
CA ASP A 57 -5.91 6.02 -3.19
C ASP A 57 -5.31 5.45 -4.48
N ASN A 58 -6.15 5.15 -5.47
CA ASN A 58 -5.71 4.66 -6.78
C ASN A 58 -4.84 3.39 -6.70
N ALA A 59 -5.07 2.56 -5.67
CA ALA A 59 -4.35 1.31 -5.48
C ALA A 59 -4.51 0.40 -6.70
N THR A 60 -3.41 -0.15 -7.18
CA THR A 60 -3.38 -0.97 -8.39
C THR A 60 -4.27 -2.20 -8.27
N SER A 61 -5.00 -2.56 -9.34
CA SER A 61 -5.63 -3.87 -9.47
C SER A 61 -4.58 -4.97 -9.47
N LEU A 62 -4.69 -5.90 -8.55
CA LEU A 62 -3.82 -7.07 -8.43
C LEU A 62 -4.41 -8.31 -9.10
N SER A 63 -5.69 -8.24 -9.53
CA SER A 63 -6.40 -9.33 -10.22
C SER A 63 -6.21 -9.30 -11.74
N SER A 64 -5.75 -8.17 -12.31
CA SER A 64 -5.56 -8.05 -13.77
C SER A 64 -4.66 -9.16 -14.33
N PRO A 65 -5.10 -9.92 -15.34
CA PRO A 65 -4.31 -11.02 -15.91
C PRO A 65 -2.94 -10.59 -16.43
N THR A 66 -2.85 -9.43 -17.07
CA THR A 66 -1.58 -8.89 -17.59
C THR A 66 -0.64 -8.45 -16.47
N PHE A 67 -1.17 -7.98 -15.31
CA PHE A 67 -0.39 -7.71 -14.13
C PHE A 67 0.21 -9.00 -13.58
N ARG A 68 -0.61 -10.01 -13.30
CA ARG A 68 -0.17 -11.31 -12.76
C ARG A 68 0.84 -12.00 -13.66
N ALA A 69 0.65 -11.89 -14.98
CA ALA A 69 1.55 -12.50 -15.97
C ALA A 69 2.88 -11.76 -16.15
N SER A 70 3.00 -10.51 -15.72
CA SER A 70 4.20 -9.69 -15.96
C SER A 70 4.94 -9.26 -14.68
N ALA A 71 4.27 -9.21 -13.52
CA ALA A 71 4.88 -8.81 -12.27
C ALA A 71 5.79 -9.90 -11.71
N SER A 72 7.11 -9.68 -11.73
CA SER A 72 8.09 -10.62 -11.16
C SER A 72 7.93 -10.74 -9.64
N THR A 73 8.42 -11.85 -9.07
CA THR A 73 8.44 -12.03 -7.61
C THR A 73 9.22 -10.89 -6.93
N ALA A 74 10.40 -10.55 -7.43
CA ALA A 74 11.19 -9.46 -6.88
C ALA A 74 10.48 -8.09 -6.93
N PHE A 75 9.68 -7.83 -8.00
CA PHE A 75 8.88 -6.60 -8.08
C PHE A 75 7.79 -6.57 -7.01
N LEU A 76 7.09 -7.70 -6.78
CA LEU A 76 6.05 -7.81 -5.77
C LEU A 76 6.64 -7.73 -4.36
N GLN A 77 7.73 -8.46 -4.09
CA GLN A 77 8.45 -8.40 -2.81
C GLN A 77 8.87 -6.97 -2.48
N ALA A 78 9.56 -6.30 -3.40
CA ALA A 78 10.00 -4.92 -3.16
C ALA A 78 8.83 -3.96 -2.93
N ALA A 79 7.70 -4.14 -3.62
CA ALA A 79 6.50 -3.32 -3.43
C ALA A 79 5.85 -3.55 -2.06
N ILE A 80 5.76 -4.79 -1.60
CA ILE A 80 5.16 -5.14 -0.30
C ILE A 80 6.11 -4.78 0.84
N GLU A 81 7.37 -5.21 0.76
CA GLU A 81 8.32 -5.02 1.85
C GLU A 81 8.68 -3.56 2.09
N ARG A 82 8.91 -2.79 1.02
CA ARG A 82 9.44 -1.42 1.09
C ARG A 82 8.41 -0.33 0.82
N GLY A 83 7.27 -0.71 0.25
CA GLY A 83 6.23 0.21 -0.16
C GLY A 83 6.64 1.10 -1.34
N ARG A 84 5.92 2.19 -1.49
CA ARG A 84 6.13 3.22 -2.51
C ARG A 84 6.19 4.59 -1.87
N ALA A 85 7.35 4.97 -1.41
CA ALA A 85 7.54 6.25 -0.72
C ALA A 85 6.89 7.42 -1.48
N GLY A 86 6.17 8.29 -0.76
CA GLY A 86 5.39 9.38 -1.34
C GLY A 86 4.01 8.97 -1.87
N THR A 87 3.56 7.77 -1.56
CA THR A 87 2.19 7.28 -1.80
C THR A 87 1.63 6.63 -0.53
N SER A 88 0.36 6.23 -0.54
CA SER A 88 -0.26 5.47 0.55
C SER A 88 0.21 4.01 0.65
N MET A 89 0.96 3.51 -0.34
CA MET A 89 1.53 2.17 -0.27
C MET A 89 2.74 2.15 0.65
N ALA A 90 2.49 1.95 1.94
CA ALA A 90 3.52 1.81 2.97
C ALA A 90 4.38 0.55 2.77
N GLY A 91 5.51 0.46 3.45
CA GLY A 91 6.31 -0.76 3.54
C GLY A 91 5.78 -1.67 4.65
N TYR A 92 5.42 -2.89 4.32
CA TYR A 92 4.90 -3.86 5.28
C TYR A 92 5.97 -4.85 5.76
N GLY A 93 7.17 -4.85 5.19
CA GLY A 93 8.25 -5.74 5.60
C GLY A 93 8.86 -5.36 6.95
N LYS A 94 9.27 -6.36 7.73
CA LYS A 94 9.88 -6.20 9.05
C LYS A 94 11.13 -5.29 9.02
N ALA A 95 11.92 -5.39 7.97
CA ALA A 95 13.15 -4.61 7.80
C ALA A 95 12.94 -3.08 7.77
N VAL A 96 11.73 -2.62 7.49
CA VAL A 96 11.37 -1.19 7.47
C VAL A 96 10.39 -0.81 8.59
N GLY A 97 10.19 -1.69 9.59
CA GLY A 97 9.27 -1.48 10.71
C GLY A 97 7.82 -1.89 10.41
N GLY A 98 7.59 -2.60 9.32
CA GLY A 98 6.29 -3.21 9.02
C GLY A 98 6.04 -4.50 9.81
N PRO A 99 4.82 -5.06 9.73
CA PRO A 99 4.43 -6.23 10.52
C PRO A 99 4.86 -7.58 9.92
N LEU A 100 5.23 -7.65 8.63
CA LEU A 100 5.36 -8.91 7.90
C LEU A 100 6.79 -9.46 7.89
N GLU A 101 6.91 -10.73 8.23
CA GLU A 101 8.12 -11.51 8.03
C GLU A 101 8.25 -11.96 6.55
N PRO A 102 9.46 -12.30 6.06
CA PRO A 102 9.66 -12.67 4.66
C PRO A 102 8.76 -13.82 4.19
N ALA A 103 8.51 -14.84 5.02
CA ALA A 103 7.64 -15.96 4.68
C ALA A 103 6.16 -15.53 4.52
N GLU A 104 5.72 -14.51 5.25
CA GLU A 104 4.37 -13.94 5.13
C GLU A 104 4.23 -13.13 3.83
N VAL A 105 5.29 -12.44 3.41
CA VAL A 105 5.36 -11.78 2.10
C VAL A 105 5.26 -12.79 0.97
N ASP A 106 5.94 -13.93 1.09
CA ASP A 106 5.86 -15.02 0.09
C ASP A 106 4.45 -15.62 0.03
N ALA A 107 3.77 -15.81 1.17
CA ALA A 107 2.39 -16.26 1.23
C ALA A 107 1.41 -15.27 0.57
N LEU A 108 1.58 -13.98 0.81
CA LEU A 108 0.84 -12.92 0.13
C LEU A 108 1.02 -12.96 -1.40
N ILE A 109 2.25 -13.13 -1.86
CA ILE A 109 2.56 -13.22 -3.29
C ILE A 109 1.89 -14.46 -3.90
N ALA A 110 1.91 -15.59 -3.21
CA ALA A 110 1.22 -16.81 -3.65
C ALA A 110 -0.29 -16.58 -3.78
N PHE A 111 -0.92 -15.90 -2.82
CA PHE A 111 -2.33 -15.52 -2.88
C PHE A 111 -2.62 -14.56 -4.03
N ILE A 112 -1.85 -13.47 -4.18
CA ILE A 112 -2.03 -12.49 -5.27
C ILE A 112 -1.94 -13.17 -6.64
N ARG A 113 -1.11 -14.18 -6.79
CA ARG A 113 -0.98 -14.97 -8.02
C ARG A 113 -2.15 -15.96 -8.22
N GLY A 114 -3.00 -16.16 -7.23
CA GLY A 114 -4.07 -17.16 -7.28
C GLY A 114 -3.54 -18.59 -7.34
N GLY A 115 -2.40 -18.87 -6.72
CA GLY A 115 -1.73 -20.16 -6.73
C GLY A 115 -0.98 -20.49 -8.04
N ALA A 116 -1.00 -19.59 -9.02
CA ALA A 116 -0.22 -19.79 -10.24
C ALA A 116 1.29 -19.65 -9.97
N ASN A 117 2.09 -20.39 -10.71
CA ASN A 117 3.54 -20.24 -10.68
C ASN A 117 3.97 -18.80 -11.00
N ALA A 118 5.14 -18.40 -10.51
CA ALA A 118 5.75 -17.14 -10.92
C ALA A 118 5.80 -17.07 -12.46
N PRO A 119 5.46 -15.91 -13.07
CA PRO A 119 5.58 -15.78 -14.51
C PRO A 119 7.03 -16.06 -14.92
N ALA A 120 7.19 -16.67 -16.08
CA ALA A 120 8.53 -16.79 -16.66
C ALA A 120 9.19 -15.42 -16.70
N ALA A 121 10.46 -15.35 -16.35
CA ALA A 121 11.20 -14.09 -16.38
C ALA A 121 11.07 -13.48 -17.78
N LEU A 122 10.49 -12.29 -17.85
CA LEU A 122 10.42 -11.55 -19.09
C LEU A 122 11.85 -11.26 -19.54
N PRO A 123 12.19 -11.45 -20.83
CA PRO A 123 13.54 -11.21 -21.33
C PRO A 123 14.00 -9.80 -20.94
N PRO A 124 15.19 -9.63 -20.35
CA PRO A 124 15.72 -8.32 -20.04
C PRO A 124 16.08 -7.60 -21.33
N LYS A 125 15.17 -6.79 -21.83
CA LYS A 125 15.38 -5.96 -23.00
C LYS A 125 15.29 -4.50 -22.58
N ALA A 126 16.45 -3.86 -22.42
CA ALA A 126 16.50 -2.43 -22.18
C ALA A 126 15.89 -1.66 -23.37
N SER A 127 15.14 -0.62 -23.06
CA SER A 127 14.60 0.25 -24.10
C SER A 127 15.72 1.03 -24.78
N LYS A 128 15.61 1.16 -26.11
CA LYS A 128 16.48 1.98 -26.94
C LYS A 128 15.71 3.16 -27.55
N GLY A 129 14.59 3.54 -26.95
CA GLY A 129 13.74 4.62 -27.43
C GLY A 129 14.33 6.01 -27.29
N ASN A 130 13.72 6.97 -27.96
CA ASN A 130 14.08 8.39 -27.92
C ASN A 130 13.34 9.10 -26.77
N VAL A 131 14.07 9.64 -25.81
CA VAL A 131 13.50 10.30 -24.63
C VAL A 131 12.62 11.49 -24.98
N ALA A 132 13.03 12.33 -25.94
CA ALA A 132 12.27 13.53 -26.32
C ALA A 132 10.94 13.18 -27.02
N THR A 133 10.94 12.16 -27.87
CA THR A 133 9.71 11.62 -28.48
C THR A 133 8.82 11.01 -27.41
N GLY A 134 9.40 10.19 -26.52
CA GLY A 134 8.67 9.57 -25.41
C GLY A 134 8.03 10.60 -24.47
N ALA A 135 8.70 11.72 -24.18
CA ALA A 135 8.12 12.81 -23.41
C ALA A 135 6.85 13.38 -24.05
N ARG A 136 6.87 13.58 -25.37
CA ARG A 136 5.67 14.07 -26.09
C ARG A 136 4.53 13.06 -26.09
N VAL A 137 4.83 11.78 -26.36
CA VAL A 137 3.83 10.71 -26.32
C VAL A 137 3.25 10.59 -24.92
N TYR A 138 4.07 10.63 -23.89
CA TYR A 138 3.63 10.57 -22.50
C TYR A 138 2.71 11.76 -22.15
N ALA A 139 3.09 12.97 -22.49
CA ALA A 139 2.29 14.18 -22.24
C ALA A 139 0.92 14.13 -22.95
N THR A 140 0.87 13.53 -24.14
CA THR A 140 -0.36 13.44 -24.94
C THR A 140 -1.32 12.36 -24.42
N TYR A 141 -0.81 11.20 -24.03
CA TYR A 141 -1.64 10.00 -23.82
C TYR A 141 -1.62 9.44 -22.39
N CYS A 142 -0.61 9.77 -21.59
CA CYS A 142 -0.39 9.11 -20.30
C CYS A 142 -0.55 10.06 -19.10
N GLN A 143 -0.14 11.31 -19.28
CA GLN A 143 0.01 12.29 -18.17
C GLN A 143 -1.30 12.58 -17.46
N THR A 144 -2.43 12.67 -18.18
CA THR A 144 -3.74 12.96 -17.58
C THR A 144 -4.08 12.00 -16.43
N CYS A 145 -3.76 10.71 -16.60
CA CYS A 145 -4.03 9.69 -15.59
C CYS A 145 -2.83 9.46 -14.65
N HIS A 146 -1.61 9.46 -15.18
CA HIS A 146 -0.42 9.09 -14.41
C HIS A 146 0.34 10.28 -13.79
N GLY A 147 -0.07 11.51 -14.12
CA GLY A 147 0.55 12.72 -13.60
C GLY A 147 1.90 13.07 -14.23
N THR A 148 2.59 14.00 -13.62
CA THR A 148 3.94 14.46 -13.98
C THR A 148 4.99 13.89 -13.04
N LEU A 149 6.21 14.37 -13.13
CA LEU A 149 7.26 14.04 -12.18
C LEU A 149 6.94 14.53 -10.76
N GLU A 150 6.30 15.69 -10.64
CA GLU A 150 6.02 16.40 -9.40
C GLU A 150 4.63 16.13 -8.84
N GLN A 151 3.68 15.79 -9.72
CA GLN A 151 2.27 15.66 -9.36
C GLN A 151 1.75 14.28 -9.72
N ARG A 152 1.09 13.65 -8.76
CA ARG A 152 0.35 12.40 -8.99
C ARG A 152 -0.94 12.70 -9.75
N GLY A 153 -1.32 11.79 -10.65
CA GLY A 153 -2.66 11.73 -11.24
C GLY A 153 -3.54 10.69 -10.52
N ASP A 154 -4.63 10.32 -11.17
CA ASP A 154 -5.62 9.37 -10.64
C ASP A 154 -5.25 7.88 -10.86
N ALA A 155 -4.05 7.62 -11.33
CA ALA A 155 -3.50 6.28 -11.54
C ALA A 155 -2.13 6.14 -10.87
N VAL A 156 -1.50 4.99 -11.03
CA VAL A 156 -0.15 4.73 -10.49
C VAL A 156 0.82 5.81 -10.94
N HIS A 157 1.49 6.44 -9.98
CA HIS A 157 2.51 7.46 -10.25
C HIS A 157 3.77 6.84 -10.86
N LEU A 158 3.91 6.94 -12.17
CA LEU A 158 4.97 6.28 -12.93
C LEU A 158 6.37 6.87 -12.69
N ALA A 159 6.47 8.10 -12.18
CA ALA A 159 7.74 8.72 -11.78
C ALA A 159 8.19 8.33 -10.36
N ASN A 160 7.46 7.47 -9.65
CA ASN A 160 7.86 7.01 -8.32
C ASN A 160 9.21 6.29 -8.37
N PRO A 161 10.23 6.70 -7.56
CA PRO A 161 11.57 6.14 -7.62
C PRO A 161 11.61 4.64 -7.36
N MET A 162 10.83 4.13 -6.39
CA MET A 162 10.77 2.69 -6.08
C MET A 162 10.13 1.92 -7.23
N PHE A 163 9.08 2.45 -7.87
CA PHE A 163 8.48 1.84 -9.04
C PHE A 163 9.51 1.70 -10.18
N LEU A 164 10.20 2.80 -10.52
CA LEU A 164 11.20 2.81 -11.59
C LEU A 164 12.40 1.93 -11.30
N ALA A 165 12.80 1.79 -10.04
CA ALA A 165 13.91 0.91 -9.65
C ALA A 165 13.56 -0.58 -9.72
N THR A 166 12.29 -0.94 -9.56
CA THR A 166 11.86 -2.34 -9.42
C THR A 166 11.09 -2.88 -10.63
N ALA A 167 10.40 -2.02 -11.38
CA ALA A 167 9.71 -2.41 -12.60
C ALA A 167 10.71 -2.57 -13.75
N SER A 168 10.81 -3.75 -14.36
CA SER A 168 11.63 -3.96 -15.55
C SER A 168 11.04 -3.27 -16.78
N ASP A 169 11.87 -2.96 -17.80
CA ASP A 169 11.36 -2.43 -19.08
C ASP A 169 10.36 -3.39 -19.74
N ALA A 170 10.60 -4.69 -19.59
CA ALA A 170 9.69 -5.71 -20.09
C ALA A 170 8.32 -5.66 -19.40
N TYR A 171 8.30 -5.46 -18.06
CA TYR A 171 7.06 -5.25 -17.31
C TYR A 171 6.31 -4.00 -17.78
N ILE A 172 7.02 -2.87 -17.95
CA ILE A 172 6.44 -1.60 -18.40
C ILE A 172 5.90 -1.75 -19.83
N ARG A 173 6.67 -2.41 -20.72
CA ARG A 173 6.26 -2.69 -22.11
C ARG A 173 4.96 -3.49 -22.17
N VAL A 174 4.85 -4.56 -21.39
CA VAL A 174 3.60 -5.35 -21.31
C VAL A 174 2.46 -4.50 -20.76
N ALA A 175 2.72 -3.69 -19.74
CA ALA A 175 1.72 -2.82 -19.14
C ALA A 175 1.13 -1.82 -20.17
N ILE A 176 1.98 -1.21 -20.98
CA ILE A 176 1.56 -0.25 -22.00
C ILE A 176 0.89 -1.01 -23.17
N ALA A 177 1.56 -2.01 -23.74
CA ALA A 177 1.10 -2.68 -24.93
C ALA A 177 -0.25 -3.40 -24.74
N ALA A 178 -0.37 -4.20 -23.67
CA ALA A 178 -1.54 -5.04 -23.41
C ALA A 178 -2.55 -4.39 -22.44
N GLY A 179 -2.21 -3.27 -21.82
CA GLY A 179 -3.04 -2.64 -20.80
C GLY A 179 -3.22 -3.47 -19.54
N ARG A 180 -4.21 -3.11 -18.74
CA ARG A 180 -4.60 -3.80 -17.52
C ARG A 180 -6.09 -4.16 -17.58
N PRO A 181 -6.48 -5.28 -18.22
CA PRO A 181 -7.86 -5.71 -18.29
C PRO A 181 -8.54 -5.67 -16.91
N GLY A 182 -9.77 -5.15 -16.87
CA GLY A 182 -10.49 -4.90 -15.63
C GLY A 182 -10.26 -3.52 -15.02
N THR A 183 -9.44 -2.67 -15.66
CA THR A 183 -9.18 -1.28 -15.26
C THR A 183 -9.35 -0.31 -16.43
N THR A 184 -9.21 0.99 -16.16
CA THR A 184 -9.21 2.04 -17.21
C THR A 184 -7.93 2.07 -18.05
N MET A 185 -6.88 1.31 -17.68
CA MET A 185 -5.63 1.23 -18.44
C MET A 185 -5.81 0.33 -19.68
N GLU A 186 -6.14 0.92 -20.80
CA GLU A 186 -6.37 0.22 -22.06
C GLU A 186 -5.09 -0.31 -22.73
N ALA A 187 -5.25 -1.15 -23.74
CA ALA A 187 -4.15 -1.71 -24.52
C ALA A 187 -3.68 -0.71 -25.61
N TRP A 188 -2.54 -0.10 -25.43
CA TRP A 188 -2.00 0.96 -26.29
C TRP A 188 -1.34 0.44 -27.57
N GLN A 189 -1.00 -0.84 -27.68
CA GLN A 189 -0.45 -1.43 -28.93
C GLN A 189 -1.35 -1.27 -30.16
N LYS A 190 -2.63 -0.94 -29.97
CA LYS A 190 -3.57 -0.64 -31.05
C LYS A 190 -3.52 0.82 -31.51
N LYS A 191 -2.94 1.72 -30.72
CA LYS A 191 -2.93 3.17 -30.92
C LYS A 191 -1.51 3.72 -31.10
N LEU A 192 -0.50 3.08 -30.50
CA LEU A 192 0.90 3.46 -30.57
C LEU A 192 1.71 2.43 -31.32
N ALA A 193 2.62 2.89 -32.16
CA ALA A 193 3.62 2.02 -32.78
C ALA A 193 4.56 1.42 -31.71
N ALA A 194 5.14 0.26 -31.97
CA ALA A 194 6.08 -0.38 -31.05
C ALA A 194 7.28 0.53 -30.71
N ALA A 195 7.74 1.36 -31.64
CA ALA A 195 8.80 2.34 -31.41
C ALA A 195 8.37 3.43 -30.41
N GLU A 196 7.14 3.92 -30.50
CA GLU A 196 6.61 4.94 -29.58
C GLU A 196 6.47 4.38 -28.15
N ILE A 197 6.14 3.10 -28.00
CA ILE A 197 6.14 2.42 -26.68
C ILE A 197 7.56 2.38 -26.11
N GLU A 198 8.57 2.06 -26.92
CA GLU A 198 9.97 2.11 -26.50
C GLU A 198 10.41 3.54 -26.11
N ASP A 199 9.96 4.55 -26.86
CA ASP A 199 10.24 5.96 -26.57
C ASP A 199 9.66 6.37 -25.20
N VAL A 200 8.41 5.99 -24.89
CA VAL A 200 7.78 6.22 -23.58
C VAL A 200 8.56 5.53 -22.47
N ILE A 201 9.00 4.29 -22.66
CA ILE A 201 9.83 3.59 -21.65
C ILE A 201 11.14 4.34 -21.43
N ALA A 202 11.82 4.77 -22.50
CA ALA A 202 13.05 5.54 -22.38
C ALA A 202 12.84 6.87 -21.64
N TYR A 203 11.74 7.58 -21.91
CA TYR A 203 11.35 8.76 -21.16
C TYR A 203 11.12 8.44 -19.67
N MET A 204 10.34 7.42 -19.35
CA MET A 204 10.11 7.01 -17.96
C MET A 204 11.45 6.70 -17.25
N ARG A 205 12.38 6.02 -17.90
CA ARG A 205 13.72 5.75 -17.34
C ARG A 205 14.53 7.01 -17.09
N SER A 206 14.38 8.06 -17.92
CA SER A 206 15.04 9.34 -17.70
C SER A 206 14.54 10.08 -16.45
N LEU A 207 13.36 9.70 -15.93
CA LEU A 207 12.79 10.23 -14.69
C LEU A 207 13.32 9.51 -13.44
N ALA A 208 14.11 8.43 -13.60
CA ALA A 208 14.60 7.64 -12.48
C ALA A 208 15.48 8.51 -11.56
N ARG A 209 15.21 8.41 -10.27
CA ARG A 209 15.97 9.07 -9.20
C ARG A 209 16.48 8.00 -8.23
N PRO A 210 17.55 8.29 -7.45
CA PRO A 210 17.95 7.39 -6.37
C PRO A 210 16.75 7.07 -5.48
N VAL A 211 16.56 5.78 -5.21
CA VAL A 211 15.56 5.36 -4.22
C VAL A 211 16.07 5.81 -2.86
N PRO A 212 15.30 6.60 -2.11
CA PRO A 212 15.63 6.84 -0.71
C PRO A 212 15.66 5.46 -0.03
N LEU A 213 16.84 5.02 0.37
CA LEU A 213 16.98 3.82 1.18
C LEU A 213 16.22 4.11 2.47
N ALA A 214 15.11 3.39 2.69
CA ALA A 214 14.59 3.32 4.04
C ALA A 214 15.73 2.74 4.89
N PRO A 215 16.16 3.42 5.96
CA PRO A 215 17.14 2.83 6.83
C PRO A 215 16.59 1.48 7.28
N VAL A 216 17.43 0.46 7.21
CA VAL A 216 17.13 -0.83 7.85
C VAL A 216 16.99 -0.50 9.33
N ILE A 217 15.78 -0.59 9.84
CA ILE A 217 15.54 -0.45 11.27
C ILE A 217 16.14 -1.70 11.90
N ALA A 218 17.41 -1.65 12.27
CA ALA A 218 17.89 -2.54 13.31
C ALA A 218 16.91 -2.33 14.47
N ALA A 219 16.24 -3.39 14.93
CA ALA A 219 15.15 -3.34 15.88
C ALA A 219 15.49 -2.46 17.10
N SER A 220 15.46 -1.17 16.90
CA SER A 220 15.47 -0.21 17.99
C SER A 220 14.05 -0.19 18.50
N PRO A 221 13.83 -0.50 19.76
CA PRO A 221 12.53 -0.26 20.35
C PRO A 221 12.17 1.18 19.96
N VAL A 222 11.02 1.37 19.33
CA VAL A 222 10.35 2.67 19.32
C VAL A 222 10.56 3.21 20.70
N ALA A 223 11.21 4.37 20.83
CA ALA A 223 11.54 4.91 22.14
C ALA A 223 10.22 4.97 22.92
N SER A 224 9.99 3.91 23.68
CA SER A 224 8.87 3.76 24.60
C SER A 224 9.20 4.50 25.90
N GLY A 225 9.57 5.77 25.73
CA GLY A 225 9.24 6.73 26.77
C GLY A 225 7.73 6.98 26.65
N PRO A 226 6.99 7.21 27.73
CA PRO A 226 5.61 7.63 27.61
C PRO A 226 5.59 8.99 26.90
N ALA A 227 5.56 8.99 25.56
CA ALA A 227 5.12 10.14 24.84
C ALA A 227 3.75 10.47 25.43
N ALA A 228 3.60 11.65 25.95
CA ALA A 228 2.34 12.03 26.58
C ALA A 228 1.27 11.87 25.51
N ILE A 229 0.43 10.84 25.63
CA ILE A 229 -0.62 10.49 24.65
C ILE A 229 -1.46 11.73 24.36
N VAL A 230 -1.66 12.57 25.36
CA VAL A 230 -2.36 13.84 25.23
C VAL A 230 -1.37 14.97 24.99
N MET A 231 -1.45 15.60 23.85
CA MET A 231 -0.71 16.83 23.57
C MET A 231 -1.19 17.94 24.48
N ASN A 232 -0.26 18.70 25.03
CA ASN A 232 -0.52 19.85 25.90
C ASN A 232 -1.61 19.58 26.97
N PRO A 233 -1.39 18.67 27.95
CA PRO A 233 -2.43 18.20 28.88
C PRO A 233 -3.11 19.32 29.71
N LYS A 234 -2.42 20.48 29.86
CA LYS A 234 -2.94 21.66 30.56
C LYS A 234 -3.56 22.70 29.63
N GLY A 235 -3.55 22.46 28.33
CA GLY A 235 -4.12 23.36 27.32
C GLY A 235 -5.66 23.30 27.31
N HIS A 236 -6.28 24.33 26.75
CA HIS A 236 -7.72 24.32 26.49
C HIS A 236 -8.04 23.35 25.33
N ALA A 237 -9.26 22.82 25.30
CA ALA A 237 -9.74 22.02 24.19
C ALA A 237 -9.73 22.85 22.88
N PRO A 238 -9.44 22.23 21.73
CA PRO A 238 -9.64 22.89 20.45
C PRO A 238 -11.13 23.03 20.15
N ASP A 239 -11.45 24.05 19.33
CA ASP A 239 -12.79 24.27 18.79
C ASP A 239 -12.75 23.92 17.28
N PHE A 240 -13.00 22.65 16.96
CA PHE A 240 -12.98 22.18 15.59
C PHE A 240 -14.33 22.34 14.91
N THR A 241 -14.35 23.01 13.77
CA THR A 241 -15.49 22.99 12.86
C THR A 241 -15.37 21.80 11.91
N LEU A 242 -16.23 20.80 12.09
CA LEU A 242 -16.14 19.57 11.32
C LEU A 242 -16.95 19.62 10.03
N ARG A 243 -16.28 19.42 8.89
CA ARG A 243 -16.95 19.11 7.63
C ARG A 243 -17.61 17.72 7.74
N LEU A 244 -18.91 17.64 7.42
CA LEU A 244 -19.72 16.41 7.51
C LEU A 244 -19.72 15.76 8.91
N GLY A 245 -19.50 16.53 9.98
CA GLY A 245 -19.45 16.01 11.35
C GLY A 245 -18.28 15.02 11.59
N ARG A 246 -17.25 15.06 10.74
CA ARG A 246 -16.19 14.05 10.72
C ARG A 246 -14.80 14.61 10.48
N TYR A 247 -14.66 15.61 9.61
CA TYR A 247 -13.37 16.05 9.09
C TYR A 247 -12.97 17.41 9.65
N ALA A 248 -11.82 17.49 10.31
CA ALA A 248 -11.18 18.73 10.70
C ALA A 248 -10.13 19.12 9.65
N SER A 249 -10.15 20.36 9.18
CA SER A 249 -9.20 20.82 8.17
C SER A 249 -7.74 20.81 8.70
N VAL A 250 -6.76 20.67 7.80
CA VAL A 250 -5.35 20.85 8.17
C VAL A 250 -5.13 22.24 8.81
N ALA A 251 -5.83 23.27 8.35
CA ALA A 251 -5.72 24.61 8.94
C ALA A 251 -6.20 24.67 10.40
N ASP A 252 -7.32 24.03 10.73
CA ASP A 252 -7.84 24.00 12.09
C ASP A 252 -6.96 23.19 13.03
N VAL A 253 -6.49 22.02 12.57
CA VAL A 253 -5.59 21.17 13.37
C VAL A 253 -4.24 21.82 13.55
N ALA A 254 -3.68 22.47 12.52
CA ALA A 254 -2.42 23.21 12.64
C ALA A 254 -2.56 24.40 13.60
N LYS A 255 -3.65 25.15 13.55
CA LYS A 255 -3.95 26.19 14.52
C LYS A 255 -3.99 25.64 15.94
N ALA A 256 -4.71 24.55 16.18
CA ALA A 256 -4.77 23.91 17.49
C ALA A 256 -3.38 23.42 17.96
N TYR A 257 -2.55 22.91 17.04
CA TYR A 257 -1.19 22.51 17.31
C TYR A 257 -0.31 23.70 17.76
N ASP A 258 -0.34 24.81 17.01
CA ASP A 258 0.46 26.01 17.28
C ASP A 258 0.02 26.74 18.55
N GLU A 259 -1.28 26.78 18.82
CA GLU A 259 -1.87 27.35 20.05
C GLU A 259 -1.73 26.45 21.28
N LYS A 260 -1.04 25.33 21.16
CA LYS A 260 -0.83 24.36 22.25
C LYS A 260 -2.15 23.90 22.90
N ARG A 261 -3.14 23.59 22.06
CA ARG A 261 -4.42 23.04 22.52
C ARG A 261 -4.26 21.60 23.02
N ARG A 262 -5.19 21.17 23.90
CA ARG A 262 -5.23 19.81 24.47
C ARG A 262 -6.01 18.88 23.53
N PHE A 263 -5.34 17.94 22.88
CA PHE A 263 -5.95 16.87 22.07
C PHE A 263 -4.99 15.68 21.90
N VAL A 264 -5.49 14.58 21.37
CA VAL A 264 -4.70 13.42 20.95
C VAL A 264 -4.61 13.42 19.43
N LEU A 265 -3.42 13.12 18.91
CA LEU A 265 -3.18 12.97 17.49
C LEU A 265 -2.72 11.53 17.20
N ILE A 266 -3.43 10.84 16.32
CA ILE A 266 -3.17 9.43 15.97
C ILE A 266 -2.77 9.30 14.51
N ASP A 267 -1.60 8.72 14.28
CA ASP A 267 -1.18 8.24 12.97
C ASP A 267 -1.74 6.84 12.73
N ALA A 268 -2.70 6.73 11.82
CA ALA A 268 -3.38 5.48 11.50
C ALA A 268 -2.65 4.66 10.42
N ARG A 269 -1.57 5.19 9.86
CA ARG A 269 -0.76 4.53 8.84
C ARG A 269 0.04 3.35 9.44
N PRO A 270 0.52 2.41 8.60
CA PRO A 270 1.49 1.42 9.06
C PRO A 270 2.68 2.05 9.79
N THR A 271 3.18 1.37 10.83
CA THR A 271 4.27 1.85 11.67
C THR A 271 5.52 2.25 10.87
N SER A 272 5.78 1.59 9.74
CA SER A 272 6.87 1.94 8.83
C SER A 272 6.78 3.38 8.30
N ASP A 273 5.58 3.87 8.02
CA ASP A 273 5.37 5.26 7.58
C ASP A 273 5.46 6.25 8.73
N TYR A 274 4.93 5.90 9.90
CA TYR A 274 5.13 6.68 11.14
C TYR A 274 6.63 6.85 11.45
N LEU A 275 7.39 5.77 11.45
CA LEU A 275 8.84 5.79 11.70
C LEU A 275 9.59 6.64 10.68
N ARG A 276 9.16 6.60 9.44
CA ARG A 276 9.77 7.38 8.35
C ARG A 276 9.52 8.87 8.50
N MET A 277 8.30 9.26 8.82
CA MET A 277 7.91 10.65 9.04
C MET A 277 6.48 10.74 9.59
N HIS A 278 6.29 11.49 10.66
CA HIS A 278 4.98 11.71 11.29
C HIS A 278 4.83 13.15 11.80
N ILE A 279 3.65 13.53 12.25
CA ILE A 279 3.40 14.83 12.90
C ILE A 279 3.92 14.74 14.33
N PRO A 280 4.78 15.66 14.80
CA PRO A 280 5.37 15.58 16.14
C PRO A 280 4.30 15.52 17.23
N GLY A 281 4.47 14.58 18.16
CA GLY A 281 3.53 14.33 19.25
C GLY A 281 2.37 13.40 18.88
N ALA A 282 2.28 12.92 17.64
CA ALA A 282 1.33 11.88 17.28
C ALA A 282 1.76 10.52 17.87
N ILE A 283 0.78 9.69 18.21
CA ILE A 283 1.01 8.28 18.52
C ILE A 283 0.70 7.41 17.30
N SER A 284 1.44 6.30 17.14
CA SER A 284 1.19 5.33 16.07
C SER A 284 0.16 4.31 16.51
N VAL A 285 -1.00 4.31 15.86
CA VAL A 285 -2.03 3.26 16.02
C VAL A 285 -2.45 2.82 14.62
N PRO A 286 -1.75 1.83 14.05
CA PRO A 286 -2.03 1.36 12.70
C PRO A 286 -3.47 0.84 12.57
N TYR A 287 -4.14 1.14 11.46
CA TYR A 287 -5.53 0.78 11.19
C TYR A 287 -5.84 -0.73 11.33
N PHE A 288 -4.83 -1.58 11.22
CA PHE A 288 -4.94 -3.03 11.33
C PHE A 288 -4.55 -3.58 12.72
N ASP A 289 -4.09 -2.71 13.63
CA ASP A 289 -3.70 -3.06 14.99
C ASP A 289 -4.03 -1.93 15.97
N MET A 290 -5.24 -1.95 16.49
CA MET A 290 -5.82 -0.87 17.28
C MET A 290 -5.80 -1.14 18.80
N HIS A 291 -4.99 -2.09 19.27
CA HIS A 291 -4.93 -2.43 20.69
C HIS A 291 -4.49 -1.23 21.56
N ASP A 292 -3.64 -0.35 21.04
CA ASP A 292 -3.16 0.82 21.76
C ASP A 292 -4.22 1.93 21.95
N LEU A 293 -5.39 1.81 21.31
CA LEU A 293 -6.51 2.70 21.60
C LEU A 293 -6.98 2.61 23.08
N ASP A 294 -6.76 1.50 23.76
CA ASP A 294 -7.07 1.33 25.17
C ASP A 294 -6.29 2.29 26.08
N LYS A 295 -5.19 2.84 25.58
CA LYS A 295 -4.35 3.82 26.30
C LYS A 295 -4.81 5.26 26.09
N VAL A 296 -5.66 5.51 25.08
CA VAL A 296 -6.17 6.84 24.74
C VAL A 296 -7.27 7.22 25.74
N PRO A 297 -7.19 8.40 26.41
CA PRO A 297 -8.21 8.77 27.39
C PRO A 297 -9.58 9.02 26.71
N ASN A 298 -10.63 8.44 27.30
CA ASN A 298 -12.02 8.70 26.90
C ASN A 298 -12.71 9.62 27.92
N ASP A 299 -12.17 10.83 28.07
CA ASP A 299 -12.57 11.83 29.05
C ASP A 299 -13.12 13.11 28.40
N GLY A 300 -13.52 13.03 27.12
CA GLY A 300 -13.94 14.17 26.33
C GLY A 300 -12.79 14.91 25.63
N THR A 301 -11.55 14.47 25.79
CA THR A 301 -10.42 14.97 24.99
C THR A 301 -10.65 14.68 23.52
N TRP A 302 -10.44 15.68 22.65
CA TRP A 302 -10.48 15.48 21.20
C TRP A 302 -9.41 14.47 20.76
N VAL A 303 -9.81 13.54 19.86
CA VAL A 303 -8.94 12.59 19.22
C VAL A 303 -9.00 12.82 17.71
N VAL A 304 -7.89 13.23 17.13
CA VAL A 304 -7.76 13.45 15.68
C VAL A 304 -6.93 12.34 15.08
N THR A 305 -7.48 11.61 14.12
CA THR A 305 -6.77 10.56 13.37
C THR A 305 -6.31 11.09 12.02
N TYR A 306 -5.18 10.62 11.53
CA TYR A 306 -4.73 10.98 10.17
C TYR A 306 -4.08 9.82 9.44
N CYS A 307 -4.12 9.91 8.11
CA CYS A 307 -3.36 9.09 7.17
C CYS A 307 -2.93 9.92 5.97
N VAL A 308 -2.60 9.33 4.85
CA VAL A 308 -2.16 10.08 3.66
C VAL A 308 -3.29 10.42 2.69
N CYS A 309 -4.52 9.99 2.90
CA CYS A 309 -5.73 10.14 2.08
C CYS A 309 -5.97 9.01 1.08
N PRO A 310 -7.20 8.67 0.76
CA PRO A 310 -8.45 9.42 0.96
C PRO A 310 -9.22 9.07 2.25
N HIS A 311 -8.57 9.00 3.38
CA HIS A 311 -9.15 8.80 4.73
C HIS A 311 -9.50 7.37 5.12
N GLU A 312 -9.21 6.36 4.32
CA GLU A 312 -9.62 4.99 4.61
C GLU A 312 -9.00 4.48 5.91
N GLU A 313 -7.68 4.59 6.07
CA GLU A 313 -6.98 4.13 7.27
C GLU A 313 -7.40 4.92 8.52
N SER A 314 -7.37 6.25 8.45
CA SER A 314 -7.75 7.13 9.57
C SER A 314 -9.25 7.08 9.86
N GLY A 315 -10.06 6.90 8.82
CA GLY A 315 -11.49 6.68 8.95
C GLY A 315 -11.82 5.38 9.66
N HIS A 316 -11.06 4.32 9.40
CA HIS A 316 -11.23 3.02 10.06
C HIS A 316 -10.93 3.12 11.57
N VAL A 317 -9.84 3.80 11.95
CA VAL A 317 -9.52 4.07 13.36
C VAL A 317 -10.55 4.97 14.01
N LEU A 318 -11.06 5.98 13.31
CA LEU A 318 -12.11 6.86 13.84
C LEU A 318 -13.41 6.10 14.13
N GLU A 319 -13.84 5.18 13.26
CA GLU A 319 -15.04 4.38 13.51
C GLU A 319 -14.87 3.46 14.74
N GLU A 320 -13.69 2.90 14.93
CA GLU A 320 -13.40 2.11 16.12
C GLU A 320 -13.45 2.97 17.39
N LEU A 321 -12.88 4.19 17.36
CA LEU A 321 -12.99 5.14 18.48
C LEU A 321 -14.46 5.45 18.81
N ARG A 322 -15.28 5.72 17.79
CA ARG A 322 -16.73 5.98 17.98
C ARG A 322 -17.46 4.78 18.55
N THR A 323 -17.14 3.58 18.09
CA THR A 323 -17.69 2.33 18.62
C THR A 323 -17.35 2.14 20.09
N ARG A 324 -16.16 2.57 20.52
CA ARG A 324 -15.74 2.59 21.93
C ARG A 324 -16.30 3.76 22.74
N GLY A 325 -17.16 4.62 22.14
CA GLY A 325 -17.87 5.71 22.83
C GLY A 325 -17.09 7.02 22.95
N TYR A 326 -16.04 7.24 22.18
CA TYR A 326 -15.35 8.52 22.12
C TYR A 326 -16.22 9.57 21.45
N ALA A 327 -16.60 10.63 22.20
CA ALA A 327 -17.53 11.64 21.73
C ALA A 327 -16.88 12.65 20.77
N ASN A 328 -15.64 13.07 21.05
CA ASN A 328 -14.94 14.12 20.31
C ASN A 328 -13.87 13.50 19.41
N THR A 329 -14.25 13.14 18.19
CA THR A 329 -13.36 12.48 17.21
C THR A 329 -13.39 13.17 15.87
N ALA A 330 -12.24 13.29 15.21
CA ALA A 330 -12.14 13.83 13.86
C ALA A 330 -11.06 13.11 13.04
N VAL A 331 -11.19 13.19 11.71
CA VAL A 331 -10.16 12.85 10.74
C VAL A 331 -9.51 14.13 10.24
N LEU A 332 -8.20 14.19 10.11
CA LEU A 332 -7.48 15.27 9.42
C LEU A 332 -7.84 15.26 7.93
N ASP A 333 -8.64 16.23 7.48
CA ASP A 333 -9.35 16.19 6.19
C ASP A 333 -8.44 16.02 4.97
N GLU A 334 -7.42 16.87 4.84
CA GLU A 334 -6.51 16.80 3.68
C GLU A 334 -5.33 15.85 3.88
N GLY A 335 -5.18 15.28 5.08
CA GLY A 335 -4.19 14.26 5.42
C GLY A 335 -2.75 14.74 5.56
N PHE A 336 -1.85 13.79 5.83
CA PHE A 336 -0.45 14.04 6.17
C PHE A 336 0.34 14.74 5.07
N PHE A 337 0.09 14.43 3.80
CA PHE A 337 0.87 15.05 2.73
C PHE A 337 0.57 16.54 2.61
N VAL A 338 -0.68 16.96 2.73
CA VAL A 338 -1.05 18.37 2.70
C VAL A 338 -0.53 19.10 3.95
N TRP A 339 -0.56 18.46 5.13
CA TRP A 339 0.09 19.00 6.33
C TRP A 339 1.56 19.34 6.06
N LYS A 340 2.32 18.40 5.53
CA LYS A 340 3.73 18.58 5.20
C LYS A 340 3.95 19.62 4.09
N GLU A 341 3.14 19.60 3.04
CA GLU A 341 3.25 20.47 1.87
C GLU A 341 3.01 21.94 2.24
N ARG A 342 2.15 22.18 3.22
CA ARG A 342 1.93 23.52 3.80
C ARG A 342 3.03 23.95 4.78
N GLY A 343 4.06 23.15 4.95
CA GLY A 343 5.23 23.50 5.78
C GLY A 343 5.02 23.30 7.28
N HIS A 344 3.97 22.59 7.70
CA HIS A 344 3.77 22.29 9.11
C HIS A 344 4.78 21.27 9.64
N PRO A 345 5.05 21.23 10.96
CA PRO A 345 6.08 20.41 11.55
C PRO A 345 5.92 18.93 11.24
N VAL A 346 7.02 18.26 10.91
CA VAL A 346 7.13 16.81 10.76
C VAL A 346 8.43 16.33 11.38
N GLU A 347 8.43 15.12 11.91
CA GLU A 347 9.62 14.47 12.45
C GLU A 347 9.73 13.03 11.97
N ALA A 348 10.95 12.49 11.97
CA ALA A 348 11.21 11.08 11.78
C ALA A 348 11.58 10.44 13.13
N ALA A 349 11.30 9.15 13.30
CA ALA A 349 11.79 8.44 14.49
C ALA A 349 13.31 8.50 14.56
N ALA A 350 13.86 8.48 15.78
CA ALA A 350 15.29 8.60 16.01
C ALA A 350 16.07 7.57 15.16
N GLY A 351 17.07 8.04 14.40
CA GLY A 351 17.84 7.23 13.49
C GLY A 351 17.30 7.14 12.04
N GLN A 352 16.14 7.73 11.77
CA GLN A 352 15.58 7.87 10.43
C GLN A 352 15.92 9.24 9.85
N LEU A 353 16.39 9.30 8.61
CA LEU A 353 16.53 10.58 7.93
C LEU A 353 15.18 10.97 7.33
N PRO A 354 14.70 12.21 7.55
CA PRO A 354 13.52 12.70 6.85
C PRO A 354 13.74 12.58 5.33
N ILE A 355 12.75 12.11 4.60
CA ILE A 355 12.80 12.17 3.14
C ILE A 355 12.82 13.65 2.78
N ALA A 356 13.91 14.13 2.16
CA ALA A 356 13.98 15.47 1.64
C ALA A 356 12.75 15.73 0.75
N ALA A 357 12.13 16.89 0.91
CA ALA A 357 11.09 17.32 -0.02
C ALA A 357 11.68 17.27 -1.44
N PRO A 358 10.92 16.82 -2.45
CA PRO A 358 11.40 16.93 -3.82
C PRO A 358 11.78 18.39 -4.09
N PRO A 359 12.91 18.64 -4.74
CA PRO A 359 13.32 20.02 -5.02
C PRO A 359 12.22 20.69 -5.85
N THR A 360 11.75 21.83 -5.38
CA THR A 360 10.94 22.75 -6.18
C THR A 360 11.82 23.30 -7.29
N LYS A 361 11.83 22.64 -8.43
CA LYS A 361 12.49 23.17 -9.64
C LYS A 361 11.42 23.69 -10.59
N PRO A 362 11.68 24.81 -11.29
CA PRO A 362 10.74 25.34 -12.26
C PRO A 362 10.45 24.29 -13.32
N THR A 363 9.20 24.15 -13.65
CA THR A 363 8.63 23.23 -14.65
C THR A 363 9.39 23.37 -15.97
N PRO A 364 9.94 22.29 -16.54
CA PRO A 364 10.36 22.34 -17.94
C PRO A 364 9.13 22.66 -18.78
N SER A 365 9.24 23.61 -19.69
CA SER A 365 8.17 23.95 -20.63
C SER A 365 7.72 22.69 -21.36
N VAL A 366 6.44 22.34 -21.19
CA VAL A 366 5.83 21.18 -21.84
C VAL A 366 5.91 21.40 -23.37
N PRO A 367 6.52 20.48 -24.13
CA PRO A 367 6.51 20.56 -25.58
C PRO A 367 5.06 20.52 -26.09
N ALA A 368 4.78 21.25 -27.16
CA ALA A 368 3.44 21.27 -27.77
C ALA A 368 2.90 19.85 -28.03
N PRO A 369 1.60 19.60 -27.82
CA PRO A 369 0.99 18.30 -28.05
C PRO A 369 1.12 17.86 -29.52
N LEU A 370 1.24 16.55 -29.71
CA LEU A 370 1.22 15.94 -31.03
C LEU A 370 -0.19 16.11 -31.64
N PRO A 371 -0.30 16.28 -32.99
CA PRO A 371 -1.59 16.30 -33.62
C PRO A 371 -2.34 14.98 -33.40
N SER A 372 -3.66 15.07 -33.20
CA SER A 372 -4.52 13.90 -32.99
C SER A 372 -4.35 12.90 -34.13
N PRO A 373 -4.36 11.58 -33.84
CA PRO A 373 -4.39 10.58 -34.91
C PRO A 373 -5.61 10.83 -35.80
N ARG A 374 -5.37 10.80 -37.11
CA ARG A 374 -6.46 10.86 -38.09
C ARG A 374 -7.35 9.63 -37.94
N PRO A 375 -8.65 9.78 -38.20
CA PRO A 375 -9.63 8.69 -38.06
C PRO A 375 -9.33 7.47 -38.95
#